data_a96e4c7cc0283a66eb0222b01bc20488
#
_entry.id   a96e4c7cc0283a66eb0222b01bc20488
#
_cell.length_a   1.000
_cell.length_b   1.000
_cell.length_c   1.000
_cell.angle_alpha   90.00
_cell.angle_beta   90.00
_cell.angle_gamma   90.00
#
_symmetry.space_group_name_H-M   'P 1'
#
loop_
_entity.id
_entity.type
_entity.pdbx_description
1 polymer ?
#
loop_
_entity_poly.entity_id
_entity_poly.type
_entity_poly.pdbx_seq_one_letter_code
_entity_poly.pdbx_strand_id
1 'polypeptide(L)'
;RYEDYAHLIEHYRGGYGQFSNVCMINEANYVPAANEKYTYIELGNIGSYGNITDCTVAYGKDLPSRARRVVHTNNVILSSVGGSLQSCALISSEYDNAICSTGFFVVRSNAINSETLLTLFKSEVMQNLLKQSCSGTILTAINHTELQKIVVPKIRKEVQDKIAENIQKSIVLRNKSKSLLENAKVQVENVIQTGGV
;
A
#
# COMPACT_ATOMS: atom_id res chain seq x y z
N ARG A 1 15.63 -14.58 -20.36
CA ARG A 1 15.61 -15.52 -19.21
C ARG A 1 14.53 -15.00 -18.27
N TYR A 2 13.38 -15.63 -18.28
CA TYR A 2 12.41 -15.43 -17.21
C TYR A 2 12.96 -16.20 -16.01
N GLU A 3 13.47 -15.47 -15.01
CA GLU A 3 13.80 -16.09 -13.74
C GLU A 3 12.48 -16.58 -13.12
N ASP A 4 12.48 -17.83 -12.68
CA ASP A 4 11.33 -18.38 -11.98
C ASP A 4 11.34 -17.90 -10.52
N TYR A 5 10.76 -16.73 -10.31
CA TYR A 5 10.69 -16.10 -8.97
C TYR A 5 9.86 -16.92 -7.99
N ALA A 6 8.92 -17.73 -8.48
CA ALA A 6 8.17 -18.65 -7.64
C ALA A 6 9.12 -19.70 -7.02
N HIS A 7 10.06 -20.21 -7.80
CA HIS A 7 11.05 -21.17 -7.35
C HIS A 7 11.90 -20.65 -6.18
N LEU A 8 12.25 -19.35 -6.17
CA LEU A 8 12.99 -18.74 -5.05
C LEU A 8 12.19 -18.82 -3.74
N ILE A 9 10.88 -18.60 -3.79
CA ILE A 9 10.01 -18.66 -2.62
C ILE A 9 9.77 -20.13 -2.22
N GLU A 10 9.55 -21.02 -3.17
CA GLU A 10 9.30 -22.45 -2.91
C GLU A 10 10.52 -23.14 -2.29
N HIS A 11 11.73 -22.66 -2.56
CA HIS A 11 12.98 -23.17 -1.95
C HIS A 11 13.38 -22.40 -0.67
N TYR A 12 12.56 -21.45 -0.25
CA TYR A 12 12.83 -20.74 1.00
C TYR A 12 12.71 -21.70 2.22
N ARG A 13 13.78 -21.79 3.02
CA ARG A 13 13.87 -22.71 4.17
C ARG A 13 12.79 -22.52 5.23
N GLY A 14 12.19 -21.34 5.32
CA GLY A 14 11.09 -21.03 6.22
C GLY A 14 9.73 -21.60 5.76
N GLY A 15 9.68 -22.15 4.56
CA GLY A 15 8.47 -22.62 3.91
C GLY A 15 7.67 -21.51 3.24
N TYR A 16 6.63 -21.92 2.52
CA TYR A 16 5.75 -21.00 1.76
C TYR A 16 4.29 -21.46 1.84
N GLY A 17 3.41 -20.64 1.32
CA GLY A 17 2.00 -20.98 1.12
C GLY A 17 1.44 -20.20 -0.05
N GLN A 18 0.27 -20.60 -0.56
CA GLN A 18 -0.45 -19.76 -1.51
C GLN A 18 -0.99 -18.51 -0.82
N PHE A 19 -1.10 -17.42 -1.57
CA PHE A 19 -1.64 -16.16 -1.06
C PHE A 19 -2.97 -16.35 -0.35
N SER A 20 -3.88 -17.15 -0.92
CA SER A 20 -5.18 -17.48 -0.35
C SER A 20 -5.13 -18.11 1.06
N ASN A 21 -4.01 -18.77 1.40
CA ASN A 21 -3.83 -19.45 2.69
C ASN A 21 -3.10 -18.57 3.72
N VAL A 22 -2.42 -17.51 3.26
CA VAL A 22 -1.58 -16.64 4.10
C VAL A 22 -2.22 -15.27 4.29
N CYS A 23 -2.93 -14.77 3.27
CA CYS A 23 -3.52 -13.44 3.23
C CYS A 23 -5.03 -13.50 3.01
N MET A 24 -5.72 -12.47 3.46
CA MET A 24 -7.14 -12.24 3.22
C MET A 24 -7.28 -10.97 2.39
N ILE A 25 -8.15 -11.01 1.38
CA ILE A 25 -8.48 -9.87 0.53
C ILE A 25 -9.89 -9.41 0.90
N ASN A 26 -10.04 -8.13 1.24
CA ASN A 26 -11.36 -7.51 1.37
C ASN A 26 -11.75 -6.84 0.05
N GLU A 27 -12.72 -7.40 -0.64
CA GLU A 27 -13.28 -6.87 -1.89
C GLU A 27 -14.73 -6.40 -1.73
N ALA A 28 -15.23 -6.32 -0.50
CA ALA A 28 -16.59 -5.83 -0.24
C ALA A 28 -16.77 -4.42 -0.82
N ASN A 29 -17.79 -4.26 -1.64
CA ASN A 29 -18.15 -2.95 -2.18
C ASN A 29 -18.93 -2.16 -1.12
N TYR A 30 -18.42 -0.97 -0.84
CA TYR A 30 -19.08 0.02 0.01
C TYR A 30 -19.72 1.10 -0.88
N VAL A 31 -20.89 1.58 -0.49
CA VAL A 31 -21.55 2.71 -1.15
C VAL A 31 -21.50 3.90 -0.20
N PRO A 32 -20.68 4.93 -0.51
CA PRO A 32 -20.56 6.11 0.31
C PRO A 32 -21.91 6.83 0.45
N ALA A 33 -22.28 7.22 1.67
CA ALA A 33 -23.47 8.03 1.92
C ALA A 33 -23.32 9.43 1.32
N ALA A 34 -24.31 9.89 0.58
CA ALA A 34 -24.22 11.10 -0.25
C ALA A 34 -23.75 12.36 0.51
N ASN A 35 -24.19 12.51 1.76
CA ASN A 35 -23.97 13.71 2.58
C ASN A 35 -22.87 13.55 3.64
N GLU A 36 -22.16 12.44 3.65
CA GLU A 36 -21.02 12.21 4.54
C GLU A 36 -19.71 12.50 3.83
N LYS A 37 -18.70 13.00 4.55
CA LYS A 37 -17.37 13.25 4.02
C LYS A 37 -16.47 12.04 4.23
N TYR A 38 -15.69 11.73 3.22
CA TYR A 38 -14.73 10.63 3.21
C TYR A 38 -13.38 11.09 2.71
N THR A 39 -12.33 10.52 3.27
CA THR A 39 -10.99 10.57 2.68
C THR A 39 -10.92 9.50 1.59
N TYR A 40 -10.56 9.90 0.37
CA TYR A 40 -10.44 9.00 -0.77
C TYR A 40 -8.99 8.82 -1.19
N ILE A 41 -8.60 7.56 -1.32
CA ILE A 41 -7.24 7.14 -1.69
C ILE A 41 -7.29 6.52 -3.10
N GLU A 42 -6.55 7.12 -4.03
CA GLU A 42 -6.37 6.58 -5.39
C GLU A 42 -4.91 6.23 -5.68
N LEU A 43 -4.65 5.62 -6.83
CA LEU A 43 -3.30 5.15 -7.19
C LEU A 43 -2.25 6.28 -7.17
N GLY A 44 -2.64 7.49 -7.57
CA GLY A 44 -1.78 8.68 -7.56
C GLY A 44 -1.37 9.15 -6.16
N ASN A 45 -2.10 8.76 -5.12
CA ASN A 45 -1.79 9.13 -3.74
C ASN A 45 -0.74 8.25 -3.08
N ILE A 46 -0.23 7.21 -3.76
CA ILE A 46 0.73 6.28 -3.18
C ILE A 46 2.16 6.72 -3.47
N GLY A 47 2.87 7.12 -2.44
CA GLY A 47 4.29 7.46 -2.51
C GLY A 47 5.19 6.23 -2.68
N SER A 48 6.40 6.46 -3.18
CA SER A 48 7.38 5.40 -3.52
C SER A 48 7.71 4.48 -2.34
N TYR A 49 7.54 4.96 -1.13
CA TYR A 49 7.89 4.21 0.09
C TYR A 49 6.70 3.53 0.77
N GLY A 50 5.52 3.52 0.13
CA GLY A 50 4.30 2.95 0.72
C GLY A 50 3.61 3.86 1.73
N ASN A 51 3.88 5.15 1.68
CA ASN A 51 3.14 6.20 2.36
C ASN A 51 2.00 6.71 1.48
N ILE A 52 1.00 7.29 2.11
CA ILE A 52 -0.12 7.94 1.43
C ILE A 52 0.11 9.44 1.45
N THR A 53 -0.18 10.13 0.33
CA THR A 53 0.00 11.57 0.14
C THR A 53 -1.22 12.18 -0.52
N ASP A 54 -1.49 13.43 -0.19
CA ASP A 54 -2.42 14.32 -0.93
C ASP A 54 -3.80 13.72 -1.26
N CYS A 55 -4.40 13.04 -0.28
CA CYS A 55 -5.72 12.46 -0.45
C CYS A 55 -6.82 13.52 -0.62
N THR A 56 -7.79 13.21 -1.45
CA THR A 56 -9.00 14.03 -1.61
C THR A 56 -9.95 13.76 -0.43
N VAL A 57 -10.50 14.85 0.14
CA VAL A 57 -11.62 14.75 1.08
C VAL A 57 -12.86 15.33 0.39
N ALA A 58 -13.89 14.50 0.19
CA ALA A 58 -15.10 14.88 -0.53
C ALA A 58 -16.36 14.25 0.08
N TYR A 59 -17.52 14.79 -0.24
CA TYR A 59 -18.79 14.16 0.09
C TYR A 59 -19.00 12.90 -0.76
N GLY A 60 -19.72 11.91 -0.23
CA GLY A 60 -19.94 10.65 -0.92
C GLY A 60 -20.54 10.79 -2.33
N LYS A 61 -21.43 11.80 -2.53
CA LYS A 61 -22.01 12.13 -3.84
C LYS A 61 -21.00 12.64 -4.87
N ASP A 62 -19.88 13.22 -4.41
CA ASP A 62 -18.86 13.85 -5.25
C ASP A 62 -17.67 12.90 -5.48
N LEU A 63 -17.66 11.73 -4.85
CA LEU A 63 -16.62 10.72 -5.01
C LEU A 63 -16.71 10.01 -6.36
N PRO A 64 -15.57 9.61 -6.95
CA PRO A 64 -15.58 8.80 -8.17
C PRO A 64 -16.31 7.47 -7.97
N SER A 65 -16.88 6.93 -9.02
CA SER A 65 -17.56 5.62 -8.99
C SER A 65 -16.69 4.46 -8.52
N ARG A 66 -15.36 4.63 -8.59
CA ARG A 66 -14.35 3.66 -8.09
C ARG A 66 -14.13 3.72 -6.58
N ALA A 67 -14.61 4.73 -5.87
CA ALA A 67 -14.48 4.86 -4.41
C ALA A 67 -15.43 3.85 -3.72
N ARG A 68 -14.98 2.60 -3.57
CA ARG A 68 -15.84 1.49 -3.17
C ARG A 68 -15.27 0.58 -2.09
N ARG A 69 -13.99 0.74 -1.69
CA ARG A 69 -13.36 -0.17 -0.74
C ARG A 69 -12.96 0.56 0.51
N VAL A 70 -13.57 0.18 1.63
CA VAL A 70 -13.18 0.72 2.94
C VAL A 70 -11.87 0.07 3.38
N VAL A 71 -10.98 0.88 3.91
CA VAL A 71 -9.70 0.45 4.48
C VAL A 71 -9.67 0.71 5.98
N HIS A 72 -8.95 -0.15 6.70
CA HIS A 72 -8.76 -0.03 8.14
C HIS A 72 -7.28 0.00 8.48
N THR A 73 -6.96 0.56 9.64
CA THR A 73 -5.61 0.55 10.20
C THR A 73 -4.98 -0.84 10.08
N ASN A 74 -3.72 -0.88 9.69
CA ASN A 74 -2.95 -2.10 9.43
C ASN A 74 -3.40 -2.92 8.19
N ASN A 75 -4.34 -2.46 7.39
CA ASN A 75 -4.49 -3.01 6.05
C ASN A 75 -3.30 -2.59 5.17
N VAL A 76 -2.97 -3.43 4.20
CA VAL A 76 -2.05 -3.08 3.12
C VAL A 76 -2.85 -3.03 1.84
N ILE A 77 -2.83 -1.90 1.15
CA ILE A 77 -3.42 -1.78 -0.18
C ILE A 77 -2.36 -2.08 -1.23
N LEU A 78 -2.76 -2.85 -2.23
CA LEU A 78 -1.91 -3.30 -3.33
C LEU A 78 -2.60 -2.99 -4.65
N SER A 79 -1.94 -2.28 -5.56
CA SER A 79 -2.49 -2.02 -6.89
C SER A 79 -2.71 -3.31 -7.67
N SER A 80 -3.87 -3.43 -8.30
CA SER A 80 -4.17 -4.50 -9.26
C SER A 80 -3.75 -4.15 -10.69
N VAL A 81 -3.37 -2.90 -10.97
CA VAL A 81 -3.09 -2.38 -12.32
C VAL A 81 -1.63 -2.64 -12.69
N GLY A 82 -1.37 -3.34 -13.80
CA GLY A 82 -0.04 -3.77 -14.22
C GLY A 82 1.01 -2.66 -14.34
N GLY A 83 0.60 -1.46 -14.78
CA GLY A 83 1.49 -0.30 -14.87
C GLY A 83 1.82 0.39 -13.54
N SER A 84 1.16 0.00 -12.43
CA SER A 84 1.30 0.63 -11.12
C SER A 84 1.39 -0.35 -9.95
N LEU A 85 1.90 -1.56 -10.18
CA LEU A 85 2.04 -2.60 -9.14
C LEU A 85 2.87 -2.14 -7.92
N GLN A 86 3.80 -1.19 -8.13
CA GLN A 86 4.57 -0.57 -7.06
C GLN A 86 3.72 0.32 -6.13
N SER A 87 2.51 0.71 -6.55
CA SER A 87 1.58 1.47 -5.72
C SER A 87 0.93 0.55 -4.68
N CYS A 88 1.68 0.31 -3.60
CA CYS A 88 1.21 -0.37 -2.41
C CYS A 88 1.56 0.44 -1.16
N ALA A 89 0.65 0.48 -0.19
CA ALA A 89 0.80 1.28 1.02
C ALA A 89 0.23 0.57 2.25
N LEU A 90 0.82 0.89 3.40
CA LEU A 90 0.30 0.54 4.72
C LEU A 90 -0.68 1.62 5.18
N ILE A 91 -1.86 1.20 5.60
CA ILE A 91 -2.89 2.10 6.14
C ILE A 91 -2.54 2.41 7.61
N SER A 92 -2.20 3.67 7.87
CA SER A 92 -2.01 4.19 9.23
C SER A 92 -3.35 4.55 9.88
N SER A 93 -3.34 4.80 11.19
CA SER A 93 -4.54 5.20 11.94
C SER A 93 -5.17 6.51 11.43
N GLU A 94 -4.41 7.37 10.78
CA GLU A 94 -4.89 8.60 10.14
C GLU A 94 -5.90 8.32 9.02
N TYR A 95 -5.75 7.17 8.33
CA TYR A 95 -6.61 6.75 7.21
C TYR A 95 -7.59 5.63 7.58
N ASP A 96 -7.81 5.40 8.89
CA ASP A 96 -8.81 4.42 9.31
C ASP A 96 -10.20 4.83 8.82
N ASN A 97 -10.95 3.88 8.26
CA ASN A 97 -12.24 4.10 7.61
C ASN A 97 -12.19 4.99 6.33
N ALA A 98 -11.02 5.29 5.78
CA ALA A 98 -10.93 5.90 4.45
C ALA A 98 -11.46 4.94 3.37
N ILE A 99 -11.78 5.50 2.20
CA ILE A 99 -12.23 4.72 1.05
C ILE A 99 -11.13 4.74 0.01
N CYS A 100 -10.76 3.59 -0.51
CA CYS A 100 -9.83 3.51 -1.64
C CYS A 100 -10.54 3.07 -2.95
N SER A 101 -9.81 3.29 -4.05
CA SER A 101 -10.24 2.90 -5.39
C SER A 101 -10.36 1.37 -5.52
N THR A 102 -11.30 0.91 -6.34
CA THR A 102 -11.39 -0.50 -6.78
C THR A 102 -10.15 -0.99 -7.55
N GLY A 103 -9.24 -0.09 -7.92
CA GLY A 103 -7.92 -0.43 -8.46
C GLY A 103 -6.95 -1.01 -7.44
N PHE A 104 -7.34 -1.09 -6.15
CA PHE A 104 -6.56 -1.74 -5.10
C PHE A 104 -7.21 -3.03 -4.63
N PHE A 105 -6.38 -4.01 -4.29
CA PHE A 105 -6.73 -5.05 -3.34
C PHE A 105 -6.47 -4.52 -1.92
N VAL A 106 -7.41 -4.73 -1.01
CA VAL A 106 -7.24 -4.43 0.42
C VAL A 106 -6.85 -5.74 1.11
N VAL A 107 -5.62 -5.84 1.55
CA VAL A 107 -5.00 -7.09 2.02
C VAL A 107 -4.67 -7.00 3.50
N ARG A 108 -4.89 -8.10 4.21
CA ARG A 108 -4.40 -8.32 5.58
C ARG A 108 -3.92 -9.75 5.74
N SER A 109 -3.11 -10.03 6.76
CA SER A 109 -2.66 -11.37 7.10
C SER A 109 -2.65 -11.56 8.61
N ASN A 110 -2.95 -12.78 9.07
CA ASN A 110 -2.77 -13.16 10.47
C ASN A 110 -1.39 -13.83 10.70
N ALA A 111 -0.70 -14.18 9.62
CA ALA A 111 0.61 -14.86 9.66
C ALA A 111 1.78 -13.90 9.42
N ILE A 112 1.53 -12.77 8.75
CA ILE A 112 2.53 -11.77 8.39
C ILE A 112 2.05 -10.41 8.88
N ASN A 113 2.87 -9.69 9.67
CA ASN A 113 2.53 -8.33 10.09
C ASN A 113 2.50 -7.37 8.89
N SER A 114 1.82 -6.27 9.06
CA SER A 114 1.50 -5.33 7.96
C SER A 114 2.73 -4.68 7.35
N GLU A 115 3.73 -4.37 8.15
CA GLU A 115 5.00 -3.77 7.70
C GLU A 115 5.80 -4.77 6.85
N THR A 116 5.83 -6.04 7.26
CA THR A 116 6.47 -7.11 6.49
C THR A 116 5.69 -7.38 5.20
N LEU A 117 4.36 -7.35 5.25
CA LEU A 117 3.50 -7.53 4.09
C LEU A 117 3.72 -6.41 3.06
N LEU A 118 3.77 -5.15 3.50
CA LEU A 118 4.13 -4.02 2.64
C LEU A 118 5.50 -4.21 2.00
N THR A 119 6.50 -4.57 2.82
CA THR A 119 7.88 -4.76 2.34
C THR A 119 7.97 -5.90 1.34
N LEU A 120 7.23 -6.99 1.59
CA LEU A 120 7.14 -8.13 0.68
C LEU A 120 6.57 -7.70 -0.67
N PHE A 121 5.44 -6.96 -0.68
CA PHE A 121 4.85 -6.47 -1.93
C PHE A 121 5.76 -5.50 -2.70
N LYS A 122 6.63 -4.78 -2.02
CA LYS A 122 7.63 -3.89 -2.65
C LYS A 122 8.90 -4.60 -3.07
N SER A 123 9.11 -5.86 -2.65
CA SER A 123 10.31 -6.61 -3.03
C SER A 123 10.32 -6.95 -4.53
N GLU A 124 11.50 -7.00 -5.12
CA GLU A 124 11.67 -7.33 -6.54
C GLU A 124 11.07 -8.69 -6.90
N VAL A 125 11.28 -9.69 -6.05
CA VAL A 125 10.73 -11.04 -6.24
C VAL A 125 9.21 -11.00 -6.34
N MET A 126 8.54 -10.35 -5.38
CA MET A 126 7.09 -10.28 -5.38
C MET A 126 6.55 -9.40 -6.51
N GLN A 127 7.21 -8.29 -6.83
CA GLN A 127 6.83 -7.42 -7.95
C GLN A 127 6.88 -8.15 -9.29
N ASN A 128 7.86 -9.04 -9.49
CA ASN A 128 7.96 -9.85 -10.70
C ASN A 128 6.86 -10.92 -10.75
N LEU A 129 6.54 -11.57 -9.63
CA LEU A 129 5.41 -12.52 -9.56
C LEU A 129 4.06 -11.83 -9.86
N LEU A 130 3.83 -10.65 -9.27
CA LEU A 130 2.66 -9.85 -9.55
C LEU A 130 2.56 -9.47 -11.03
N LYS A 131 3.69 -9.06 -11.63
CA LYS A 131 3.77 -8.72 -13.05
C LYS A 131 3.49 -9.91 -13.96
N GLN A 132 4.02 -11.09 -13.63
CA GLN A 132 3.75 -12.34 -14.37
C GLN A 132 2.28 -12.76 -14.28
N SER A 133 1.61 -12.44 -13.17
CA SER A 133 0.19 -12.74 -12.94
C SER A 133 -0.78 -11.74 -13.59
N CYS A 134 -0.26 -10.68 -14.22
CA CYS A 134 -1.08 -9.73 -14.98
C CYS A 134 -1.56 -10.33 -16.29
N SER A 135 -2.82 -10.08 -16.61
CA SER A 135 -3.45 -10.45 -17.89
C SER A 135 -4.16 -9.25 -18.51
N GLY A 136 -4.42 -9.32 -19.81
CA GLY A 136 -5.07 -8.27 -20.59
C GLY A 136 -4.17 -7.75 -21.71
N THR A 137 -4.78 -7.19 -22.76
CA THR A 137 -4.09 -6.73 -23.97
C THR A 137 -3.84 -5.23 -23.98
N ILE A 138 -4.76 -4.43 -23.45
CA ILE A 138 -4.69 -2.96 -23.46
C ILE A 138 -4.38 -2.43 -22.08
N LEU A 139 -5.13 -2.89 -21.06
CA LEU A 139 -4.90 -2.60 -19.65
C LEU A 139 -4.62 -3.93 -18.95
N THR A 140 -3.35 -4.17 -18.66
CA THR A 140 -2.96 -5.36 -17.90
C THR A 140 -3.30 -5.17 -16.43
N ALA A 141 -3.91 -6.19 -15.83
CA ALA A 141 -4.25 -6.18 -14.41
C ALA A 141 -4.15 -7.60 -13.82
N ILE A 142 -3.96 -7.67 -12.51
CA ILE A 142 -4.10 -8.90 -11.76
C ILE A 142 -5.57 -9.02 -11.37
N ASN A 143 -6.19 -10.15 -11.64
CA ASN A 143 -7.50 -10.46 -11.08
C ASN A 143 -7.37 -11.20 -9.73
N HIS A 144 -8.46 -11.29 -8.99
CA HIS A 144 -8.51 -11.94 -7.68
C HIS A 144 -7.99 -13.38 -7.72
N THR A 145 -8.42 -14.16 -8.69
CA THR A 145 -8.07 -15.59 -8.81
C THR A 145 -6.57 -15.77 -9.03
N GLU A 146 -5.95 -14.94 -9.88
CA GLU A 146 -4.51 -15.00 -10.12
C GLU A 146 -3.70 -14.54 -8.90
N LEU A 147 -4.13 -13.48 -8.20
CA LEU A 147 -3.49 -13.07 -6.96
C LEU A 147 -3.51 -14.18 -5.90
N GLN A 148 -4.61 -14.90 -5.77
CA GLN A 148 -4.74 -15.99 -4.80
C GLN A 148 -3.77 -17.16 -5.03
N LYS A 149 -3.30 -17.38 -6.26
CA LYS A 149 -2.38 -18.46 -6.62
C LYS A 149 -0.91 -18.12 -6.33
N ILE A 150 -0.57 -16.84 -6.17
CA ILE A 150 0.82 -16.42 -5.95
C ILE A 150 1.36 -17.06 -4.68
N VAL A 151 2.59 -17.56 -4.76
CA VAL A 151 3.30 -18.13 -3.60
C VAL A 151 3.85 -17.03 -2.72
N VAL A 152 3.73 -17.20 -1.41
CA VAL A 152 4.13 -16.23 -0.38
C VAL A 152 5.04 -16.93 0.63
N PRO A 153 6.23 -16.39 0.98
CA PRO A 153 7.12 -17.00 1.95
C PRO A 153 6.55 -16.89 3.38
N LYS A 154 6.72 -17.92 4.19
CA LYS A 154 6.40 -17.93 5.63
C LYS A 154 7.56 -17.32 6.41
N ILE A 155 7.58 -16.00 6.54
CA ILE A 155 8.64 -15.27 7.23
C ILE A 155 8.53 -15.48 8.74
N ARG A 156 9.62 -15.88 9.41
CA ARG A 156 9.65 -16.11 10.86
C ARG A 156 9.37 -14.82 11.64
N LYS A 157 8.73 -14.95 12.79
CA LYS A 157 8.28 -13.83 13.63
C LYS A 157 9.42 -12.87 13.99
N GLU A 158 10.59 -13.37 14.36
CA GLU A 158 11.75 -12.57 14.74
C GLU A 158 12.27 -11.71 13.58
N VAL A 159 12.12 -12.19 12.34
CA VAL A 159 12.47 -11.43 11.13
C VAL A 159 11.41 -10.36 10.85
N GLN A 160 10.14 -10.72 11.00
CA GLN A 160 9.04 -9.77 10.85
C GLN A 160 9.15 -8.60 11.85
N ASP A 161 9.51 -8.87 13.11
CA ASP A 161 9.64 -7.85 14.14
C ASP A 161 10.77 -6.85 13.81
N LYS A 162 11.90 -7.35 13.29
CA LYS A 162 12.99 -6.48 12.80
C LYS A 162 12.59 -5.64 11.59
N ILE A 163 11.82 -6.22 10.67
CA ILE A 163 11.31 -5.48 9.51
C ILE A 163 10.34 -4.38 9.98
N ALA A 164 9.42 -4.72 10.87
CA ALA A 164 8.46 -3.76 11.42
C ALA A 164 9.18 -2.59 12.13
N GLU A 165 10.19 -2.88 12.98
CA GLU A 165 10.99 -1.85 13.64
C GLU A 165 11.64 -0.90 12.62
N ASN A 166 12.23 -1.43 11.56
CA ASN A 166 12.87 -0.61 10.52
C ASN A 166 11.86 0.26 9.76
N ILE A 167 10.69 -0.29 9.42
CA ILE A 167 9.62 0.45 8.73
C ILE A 167 9.08 1.56 9.64
N GLN A 168 8.82 1.28 10.91
CA GLN A 168 8.35 2.27 11.87
C GLN A 168 9.38 3.40 12.07
N LYS A 169 10.66 3.08 12.22
CA LYS A 169 11.74 4.08 12.26
C LYS A 169 11.77 4.93 10.99
N SER A 170 11.62 4.32 9.83
CA SER A 170 11.57 5.03 8.54
C SER A 170 10.41 6.02 8.49
N ILE A 171 9.23 5.64 8.98
CA ILE A 171 8.04 6.52 9.03
C ILE A 171 8.32 7.73 9.95
N VAL A 172 8.83 7.48 11.16
CA VAL A 172 9.15 8.55 12.12
C VAL A 172 10.18 9.53 11.55
N LEU A 173 11.27 9.03 10.96
CA LEU A 173 12.33 9.87 10.38
C LEU A 173 11.80 10.70 9.21
N ARG A 174 10.91 10.15 8.38
CA ARG A 174 10.29 10.88 7.26
C ARG A 174 9.39 12.00 7.75
N ASN A 175 8.55 11.73 8.75
CA ASN A 175 7.67 12.75 9.33
C ASN A 175 8.51 13.89 9.95
N LYS A 176 9.61 13.54 10.65
CA LYS A 176 10.55 14.53 11.16
C LYS A 176 11.21 15.35 10.05
N SER A 177 11.64 14.69 8.97
CA SER A 177 12.23 15.38 7.81
C SER A 177 11.24 16.35 7.16
N LYS A 178 9.98 15.93 6.97
CA LYS A 178 8.90 16.79 6.43
C LYS A 178 8.68 18.02 7.32
N SER A 179 8.58 17.82 8.63
CA SER A 179 8.39 18.91 9.59
C SER A 179 9.57 19.90 9.60
N LEU A 180 10.82 19.39 9.55
CA LEU A 180 12.01 20.25 9.50
C LEU A 180 12.07 21.09 8.22
N LEU A 181 11.72 20.50 7.08
CA LEU A 181 11.66 21.22 5.81
C LEU A 181 10.59 22.33 5.84
N GLU A 182 9.42 22.02 6.40
CA GLU A 182 8.35 23.00 6.50
C GLU A 182 8.73 24.16 7.43
N ASN A 183 9.34 23.87 8.58
CA ASN A 183 9.88 24.90 9.47
C ASN A 183 10.93 25.79 8.78
N ALA A 184 11.81 25.19 7.97
CA ALA A 184 12.81 25.96 7.23
C ALA A 184 12.16 26.89 6.19
N LYS A 185 11.11 26.44 5.49
CA LYS A 185 10.35 27.31 4.57
C LYS A 185 9.72 28.49 5.30
N VAL A 186 9.03 28.22 6.42
CA VAL A 186 8.40 29.27 7.24
C VAL A 186 9.45 30.29 7.73
N GLN A 187 10.65 29.85 8.12
CA GLN A 187 11.73 30.76 8.51
C GLN A 187 12.14 31.69 7.35
N VAL A 188 12.31 31.16 6.14
CA VAL A 188 12.65 31.95 4.95
C VAL A 188 11.53 32.94 4.63
N GLU A 189 10.27 32.51 4.65
CA GLU A 189 9.11 33.36 4.39
C GLU A 189 9.03 34.50 5.41
N ASN A 190 9.25 34.22 6.70
CA ASN A 190 9.27 35.24 7.74
C ASN A 190 10.37 36.31 7.51
N VAL A 191 11.59 35.87 7.15
CA VAL A 191 12.69 36.80 6.85
C VAL A 191 12.35 37.69 5.66
N ILE A 192 11.76 37.14 4.61
CA ILE A 192 11.34 37.93 3.43
C ILE A 192 10.25 38.91 3.82
N GLN A 193 9.24 38.50 4.61
CA GLN A 193 8.12 39.39 4.99
C GLN A 193 8.54 40.49 5.98
N THR A 194 9.49 40.23 6.89
CA THR A 194 9.96 41.18 7.89
C THR A 194 11.11 42.07 7.40
N GLY A 195 11.57 41.89 6.16
CA GLY A 195 12.68 42.65 5.58
C GLY A 195 14.06 42.33 6.17
N GLY A 196 14.18 41.16 6.83
CA GLY A 196 15.49 40.70 7.34
C GLY A 196 15.97 41.37 8.63
N VAL A 197 15.06 41.94 9.40
CA VAL A 197 15.34 42.49 10.75
C VAL A 197 15.04 41.49 11.81
#